data_e7a295047f83415202acc7ce7440061c
#
_entry.id   e7a295047f83415202acc7ce7440061c
#
_cell.length_a   1.000
_cell.length_b   1.000
_cell.length_c   1.000
_cell.angle_alpha   90.00
_cell.angle_beta   90.00
_cell.angle_gamma   90.00
#
_symmetry.space_group_name_H-M   'P 1'
#
loop_
_entity.id
_entity.type
_entity.pdbx_description
1 polymer ?
#
loop_
_entity_poly.entity_id
_entity_poly.type
_entity_poly.pdbx_seq_one_letter_code
_entity_poly.pdbx_strand_id
1 'polypeptide(L)'
;MKYRKFGRLDWKASALGFGAMRFPVINNEWPKINEPEAIRMMRYAFDHGVNYIDSAWVYHGGNSEVVMGKALQDGYREKVRIATKLPAPEVKTSADFDRFFNEQLKRLQTDRIDFYLLHGLNPARWKLLQSLGFVKWLENKIAAGQIGYTGFSFHDSFEAFQELIDSYNNWTLAQIQYNYLDENIQAGTRGLEYAHKKGLAVIVMEPIKGGRLITFPEKVAGIWKEAPIQKTPQEWALRWVWNHPEVSVVLSGMSTMEQVAENVGFAE
;
A
#
# COMPACT_ATOMS: atom_id res chain seq x y z
N MET A 1 -0.24 17.13 -8.27
CA MET A 1 -0.19 15.66 -8.12
C MET A 1 -0.01 15.00 -9.48
N LYS A 2 1.01 14.18 -9.66
CA LYS A 2 1.18 13.33 -10.86
C LYS A 2 0.38 12.05 -10.73
N TYR A 3 -0.12 11.55 -11.88
CA TYR A 3 -0.89 10.30 -11.94
C TYR A 3 -0.20 9.29 -12.85
N ARG A 4 -0.25 8.03 -12.46
CA ARG A 4 0.42 6.91 -13.12
C ARG A 4 -0.57 5.81 -13.50
N LYS A 5 -0.30 5.11 -14.59
CA LYS A 5 -1.09 3.96 -14.99
C LYS A 5 -1.06 2.88 -13.90
N PHE A 6 -2.22 2.27 -13.61
CA PHE A 6 -2.34 1.24 -12.59
C PHE A 6 -2.39 -0.15 -13.24
N GLY A 7 -1.20 -0.67 -13.58
CA GLY A 7 -1.07 -1.95 -14.30
C GLY A 7 -1.90 -1.94 -15.59
N ARG A 8 -2.70 -2.99 -15.78
CA ARG A 8 -3.60 -3.14 -16.94
C ARG A 8 -4.95 -2.45 -16.82
N LEU A 9 -5.25 -1.81 -15.68
CA LEU A 9 -6.53 -1.12 -15.48
C LEU A 9 -6.60 0.19 -16.28
N ASP A 10 -7.80 0.51 -16.75
CA ASP A 10 -8.11 1.84 -17.29
C ASP A 10 -8.41 2.82 -16.15
N TRP A 11 -7.42 3.03 -15.30
CA TRP A 11 -7.44 3.97 -14.19
C TRP A 11 -6.03 4.45 -13.88
N LYS A 12 -5.92 5.69 -13.46
CA LYS A 12 -4.65 6.30 -13.05
C LYS A 12 -4.65 6.56 -11.55
N ALA A 13 -3.70 5.97 -10.84
CA ALA A 13 -3.45 6.28 -9.45
C ALA A 13 -2.57 7.51 -9.30
N SER A 14 -2.75 8.27 -8.21
CA SER A 14 -1.76 9.26 -7.78
C SER A 14 -0.41 8.58 -7.55
N ALA A 15 0.68 9.23 -7.95
CA ALA A 15 2.02 8.69 -7.75
C ALA A 15 2.34 8.45 -6.27
N LEU A 16 1.79 9.29 -5.39
CA LEU A 16 1.78 9.10 -3.93
C LEU A 16 0.49 8.42 -3.50
N GLY A 17 0.61 7.33 -2.74
CA GLY A 17 -0.48 6.69 -1.99
C GLY A 17 -0.35 6.97 -0.49
N PHE A 18 -1.49 7.11 0.20
CA PHE A 18 -1.51 7.29 1.64
C PHE A 18 -1.44 5.94 2.37
N GLY A 19 -0.34 5.68 3.09
CA GLY A 19 -0.18 4.48 3.92
C GLY A 19 -0.68 4.69 5.34
N ALA A 20 -1.70 3.97 5.75
CA ALA A 20 -2.37 4.12 7.05
C ALA A 20 -1.72 3.34 8.20
N MET A 21 -0.47 2.91 8.06
CA MET A 21 0.29 2.20 9.10
C MET A 21 0.97 3.13 10.12
N ARG A 22 1.12 4.40 9.81
CA ARG A 22 1.93 5.35 10.61
C ARG A 22 1.13 6.57 11.07
N PHE A 23 -0.14 6.41 11.36
CA PHE A 23 -0.94 7.52 11.91
C PHE A 23 -0.33 8.09 13.19
N PRO A 24 -0.55 9.39 13.47
CA PRO A 24 -0.17 9.99 14.75
C PRO A 24 -0.87 9.26 15.88
N VAL A 25 -0.13 8.98 16.95
CA VAL A 25 -0.64 8.26 18.13
C VAL A 25 -0.54 9.11 19.37
N ILE A 26 -1.43 8.85 20.36
CA ILE A 26 -1.45 9.52 21.64
C ILE A 26 -0.48 8.79 22.59
N ASN A 27 0.38 9.54 23.28
CA ASN A 27 1.34 9.02 24.27
C ASN A 27 2.27 7.89 23.74
N ASN A 28 2.57 7.88 22.45
CA ASN A 28 3.35 6.82 21.80
C ASN A 28 2.74 5.41 21.93
N GLU A 29 1.44 5.31 22.20
CA GLU A 29 0.73 4.05 22.28
C GLU A 29 0.17 3.65 20.90
N TRP A 30 0.77 2.62 20.29
CA TRP A 30 0.47 2.16 18.93
C TRP A 30 -1.03 2.02 18.59
N PRO A 31 -1.91 1.45 19.46
CA PRO A 31 -3.33 1.34 19.15
C PRO A 31 -4.12 2.65 19.28
N LYS A 32 -3.57 3.65 19.98
CA LYS A 32 -4.28 4.90 20.29
C LYS A 32 -3.99 5.98 19.24
N ILE A 33 -4.69 5.93 18.12
CA ILE A 33 -4.57 6.93 17.06
C ILE A 33 -5.12 8.28 17.55
N ASN A 34 -4.41 9.38 17.24
CA ASN A 34 -4.97 10.72 17.30
C ASN A 34 -5.92 10.91 16.11
N GLU A 35 -7.17 10.45 16.28
CA GLU A 35 -8.17 10.37 15.20
C GLU A 35 -8.43 11.72 14.51
N PRO A 36 -8.65 12.85 15.24
CA PRO A 36 -8.90 14.12 14.58
C PRO A 36 -7.75 14.53 13.65
N GLU A 37 -6.51 14.33 14.09
CA GLU A 37 -5.34 14.67 13.28
C GLU A 37 -5.16 13.71 12.11
N ALA A 38 -5.32 12.40 12.32
CA ALA A 38 -5.23 11.42 11.26
C ALA A 38 -6.29 11.65 10.16
N ILE A 39 -7.52 11.99 10.54
CA ILE A 39 -8.60 12.33 9.60
C ILE A 39 -8.25 13.60 8.81
N ARG A 40 -7.75 14.63 9.49
CA ARG A 40 -7.31 15.89 8.86
C ARG A 40 -6.19 15.65 7.84
N MET A 41 -5.22 14.82 8.18
CA MET A 41 -4.09 14.45 7.31
C MET A 41 -4.57 13.70 6.06
N MET A 42 -5.45 12.72 6.21
CA MET A 42 -6.01 11.97 5.07
C MET A 42 -6.81 12.88 4.14
N ARG A 43 -7.73 13.68 4.69
CA ARG A 43 -8.58 14.57 3.90
C ARG A 43 -7.76 15.64 3.17
N TYR A 44 -6.72 16.19 3.83
CA TYR A 44 -5.77 17.09 3.17
C TYR A 44 -5.13 16.40 1.93
N ALA A 45 -4.61 15.18 2.10
CA ALA A 45 -4.00 14.44 0.99
C ALA A 45 -5.00 14.19 -0.16
N PHE A 46 -6.25 13.82 0.15
CA PHE A 46 -7.30 13.60 -0.85
C PHE A 46 -7.68 14.88 -1.60
N ASP A 47 -7.80 15.99 -0.90
CA ASP A 47 -8.10 17.31 -1.51
C ASP A 47 -6.95 17.81 -2.40
N HIS A 48 -5.71 17.30 -2.19
CA HIS A 48 -4.55 17.57 -3.03
C HIS A 48 -4.27 16.46 -4.06
N GLY A 49 -5.26 15.59 -4.33
CA GLY A 49 -5.26 14.66 -5.43
C GLY A 49 -4.71 13.27 -5.15
N VAL A 50 -4.40 12.91 -3.90
CA VAL A 50 -4.15 11.52 -3.54
C VAL A 50 -5.45 10.74 -3.68
N ASN A 51 -5.44 9.69 -4.52
CA ASN A 51 -6.63 8.89 -4.83
C ASN A 51 -6.46 7.39 -4.52
N TYR A 52 -5.41 7.01 -3.79
CA TYR A 52 -5.15 5.65 -3.31
C TYR A 52 -4.77 5.68 -1.83
N ILE A 53 -5.48 4.91 -1.01
CA ILE A 53 -5.17 4.76 0.41
C ILE A 53 -5.08 3.27 0.78
N ASP A 54 -4.10 2.91 1.59
CA ASP A 54 -3.78 1.53 1.98
C ASP A 54 -3.80 1.35 3.49
N SER A 55 -4.55 0.35 3.96
CA SER A 55 -4.58 -0.11 5.34
C SER A 55 -4.37 -1.63 5.43
N ALA A 56 -4.49 -2.19 6.62
CA ALA A 56 -4.54 -3.62 6.87
C ALA A 56 -5.24 -3.92 8.20
N TRP A 57 -5.76 -5.15 8.31
CA TRP A 57 -6.44 -5.68 9.49
C TRP A 57 -5.73 -5.40 10.82
N VAL A 58 -4.40 -5.57 10.84
CA VAL A 58 -3.58 -5.50 12.05
C VAL A 58 -3.08 -4.09 12.40
N TYR A 59 -3.21 -3.12 11.50
CA TYR A 59 -2.62 -1.81 11.72
C TYR A 59 -3.30 -1.09 12.89
N HIS A 60 -2.49 -0.56 13.80
CA HIS A 60 -2.94 0.08 15.05
C HIS A 60 -3.90 -0.80 15.87
N GLY A 61 -3.63 -2.12 15.93
CA GLY A 61 -4.51 -3.06 16.64
C GLY A 61 -5.91 -3.19 16.02
N GLY A 62 -6.07 -2.87 14.74
CA GLY A 62 -7.35 -2.87 14.02
C GLY A 62 -8.03 -1.50 13.92
N ASN A 63 -7.50 -0.47 14.63
CA ASN A 63 -8.10 0.86 14.64
C ASN A 63 -7.83 1.67 13.36
N SER A 64 -6.82 1.29 12.56
CA SER A 64 -6.50 2.00 11.32
C SER A 64 -7.66 2.00 10.34
N GLU A 65 -8.32 0.86 10.13
CA GLU A 65 -9.49 0.76 9.26
C GLU A 65 -10.69 1.56 9.80
N VAL A 66 -10.88 1.61 11.13
CA VAL A 66 -11.94 2.41 11.77
C VAL A 66 -11.75 3.91 11.52
N VAL A 67 -10.55 4.42 11.74
CA VAL A 67 -10.22 5.84 11.52
C VAL A 67 -10.28 6.19 10.04
N MET A 68 -9.82 5.30 9.17
CA MET A 68 -9.95 5.46 7.73
C MET A 68 -11.43 5.53 7.30
N GLY A 69 -12.30 4.67 7.84
CA GLY A 69 -13.73 4.72 7.59
C GLY A 69 -14.37 6.06 7.95
N LYS A 70 -13.97 6.66 9.09
CA LYS A 70 -14.41 8.01 9.48
C LYS A 70 -13.91 9.10 8.52
N ALA A 71 -12.68 8.99 8.03
CA ALA A 71 -12.11 9.97 7.09
C ALA A 71 -12.81 9.94 5.73
N LEU A 72 -13.34 8.79 5.33
CA LEU A 72 -14.03 8.57 4.06
C LEU A 72 -15.48 9.10 4.01
N GLN A 73 -16.04 9.56 5.14
CA GLN A 73 -17.37 10.18 5.16
C GLN A 73 -17.38 11.53 4.42
N ASP A 74 -18.54 12.15 4.31
CA ASP A 74 -18.73 13.49 3.77
C ASP A 74 -18.28 13.60 2.30
N GLY A 75 -18.50 12.56 1.47
CA GLY A 75 -18.16 12.53 0.06
C GLY A 75 -16.69 12.23 -0.26
N TYR A 76 -15.87 11.87 0.74
CA TYR A 76 -14.47 11.50 0.49
C TYR A 76 -14.31 10.07 -0.06
N ARG A 77 -15.28 9.17 0.21
CA ARG A 77 -15.25 7.79 -0.31
C ARG A 77 -15.12 7.73 -1.84
N GLU A 78 -15.77 8.63 -2.53
CA GLU A 78 -15.79 8.70 -4.00
C GLU A 78 -14.52 9.29 -4.60
N LYS A 79 -13.76 10.05 -3.80
CA LYS A 79 -12.49 10.66 -4.26
C LYS A 79 -11.34 9.65 -4.32
N VAL A 80 -11.41 8.56 -3.54
CA VAL A 80 -10.28 7.63 -3.36
C VAL A 80 -10.68 6.18 -3.53
N ARG A 81 -9.75 5.38 -4.03
CA ARG A 81 -9.83 3.92 -3.98
C ARG A 81 -9.11 3.39 -2.76
N ILE A 82 -9.80 2.53 -2.03
CA ILE A 82 -9.31 1.96 -0.78
C ILE A 82 -8.71 0.58 -1.02
N ALA A 83 -7.57 0.35 -0.37
CA ALA A 83 -6.95 -0.95 -0.27
C ALA A 83 -6.91 -1.39 1.20
N THR A 84 -7.32 -2.62 1.47
CA THR A 84 -7.02 -3.30 2.73
C THR A 84 -6.73 -4.76 2.49
N LYS A 85 -6.39 -5.52 3.54
CA LYS A 85 -5.76 -6.83 3.37
C LYS A 85 -6.40 -7.88 4.27
N LEU A 86 -6.75 -9.04 3.68
CA LEU A 86 -7.05 -10.25 4.44
C LEU A 86 -5.79 -10.65 5.23
N PRO A 87 -5.88 -10.84 6.56
CA PRO A 87 -4.74 -11.31 7.36
C PRO A 87 -4.48 -12.79 7.10
N ALA A 88 -3.85 -13.10 5.97
CA ALA A 88 -3.63 -14.46 5.49
C ALA A 88 -2.99 -15.41 6.55
N PRO A 89 -2.09 -14.95 7.44
CA PRO A 89 -1.58 -15.80 8.53
C PRO A 89 -2.61 -16.22 9.57
N GLU A 90 -3.73 -15.48 9.71
CA GLU A 90 -4.77 -15.74 10.71
C GLU A 90 -5.91 -16.60 10.17
N VAL A 91 -5.94 -16.87 8.86
CA VAL A 91 -6.95 -17.71 8.22
C VAL A 91 -6.68 -19.18 8.55
N LYS A 92 -7.69 -19.86 9.09
CA LYS A 92 -7.66 -21.29 9.45
C LYS A 92 -8.73 -22.10 8.72
N THR A 93 -9.85 -21.48 8.40
CA THR A 93 -11.01 -22.12 7.77
C THR A 93 -11.60 -21.21 6.69
N SER A 94 -12.43 -21.74 5.81
CA SER A 94 -13.15 -20.96 4.79
C SER A 94 -14.09 -19.91 5.39
N ALA A 95 -14.64 -20.16 6.59
CA ALA A 95 -15.50 -19.20 7.30
C ALA A 95 -14.77 -17.91 7.70
N ASP A 96 -13.44 -17.97 7.85
CA ASP A 96 -12.63 -16.80 8.19
C ASP A 96 -12.63 -15.75 7.09
N PHE A 97 -12.83 -16.12 5.83
CA PHE A 97 -12.90 -15.18 4.72
C PHE A 97 -14.03 -14.16 4.92
N ASP A 98 -15.25 -14.63 5.15
CA ASP A 98 -16.40 -13.77 5.41
C ASP A 98 -16.28 -13.05 6.76
N ARG A 99 -15.75 -13.70 7.78
CA ARG A 99 -15.56 -13.09 9.12
C ARG A 99 -14.66 -11.86 9.03
N PHE A 100 -13.48 -11.97 8.41
CA PHE A 100 -12.57 -10.84 8.25
C PHE A 100 -13.15 -9.79 7.31
N PHE A 101 -13.65 -10.19 6.15
CA PHE A 101 -14.16 -9.29 5.14
C PHE A 101 -15.33 -8.42 5.65
N ASN A 102 -16.32 -9.05 6.30
CA ASN A 102 -17.48 -8.33 6.83
C ASN A 102 -17.09 -7.36 7.97
N GLU A 103 -16.17 -7.76 8.84
CA GLU A 103 -15.67 -6.85 9.88
C GLU A 103 -14.87 -5.69 9.27
N GLN A 104 -14.10 -5.91 8.22
CA GLN A 104 -13.38 -4.84 7.51
C GLN A 104 -14.34 -3.86 6.82
N LEU A 105 -15.39 -4.34 6.18
CA LEU A 105 -16.45 -3.47 5.63
C LEU A 105 -17.08 -2.60 6.72
N LYS A 106 -17.36 -3.19 7.89
CA LYS A 106 -17.91 -2.46 9.05
C LYS A 106 -16.94 -1.41 9.58
N ARG A 107 -15.66 -1.74 9.77
CA ARG A 107 -14.63 -0.79 10.22
C ARG A 107 -14.45 0.36 9.23
N LEU A 108 -14.41 0.06 7.94
CA LEU A 108 -14.27 1.01 6.86
C LEU A 108 -15.55 1.80 6.55
N GLN A 109 -16.68 1.42 7.16
CA GLN A 109 -18.00 2.04 6.95
C GLN A 109 -18.37 2.14 5.46
N THR A 110 -18.14 1.06 4.72
CA THR A 110 -18.39 0.95 3.27
C THR A 110 -18.95 -0.41 2.93
N ASP A 111 -19.64 -0.51 1.81
CA ASP A 111 -20.16 -1.76 1.26
C ASP A 111 -19.21 -2.42 0.24
N ARG A 112 -18.12 -1.73 -0.14
CA ARG A 112 -17.18 -2.16 -1.17
C ARG A 112 -15.74 -1.81 -0.83
N ILE A 113 -14.82 -2.74 -1.07
CA ILE A 113 -13.37 -2.55 -1.05
C ILE A 113 -12.86 -2.56 -2.49
N ASP A 114 -12.15 -1.49 -2.91
CA ASP A 114 -11.66 -1.39 -4.29
C ASP A 114 -10.52 -2.38 -4.57
N PHE A 115 -9.59 -2.52 -3.63
CA PHE A 115 -8.46 -3.45 -3.73
C PHE A 115 -8.35 -4.30 -2.46
N TYR A 116 -8.68 -5.59 -2.58
CA TYR A 116 -8.59 -6.53 -1.46
C TYR A 116 -7.36 -7.43 -1.62
N LEU A 117 -6.35 -7.21 -0.79
CA LEU A 117 -5.06 -7.89 -0.87
C LEU A 117 -4.97 -9.07 0.09
N LEU A 118 -4.08 -10.00 -0.19
CA LEU A 118 -3.61 -11.01 0.76
C LEU A 118 -2.37 -10.49 1.48
N HIS A 119 -2.43 -10.38 2.81
CA HIS A 119 -1.36 -9.79 3.62
C HIS A 119 -0.19 -10.75 3.83
N GLY A 120 1.01 -10.33 3.44
CA GLY A 120 2.23 -11.10 3.63
C GLY A 120 2.16 -12.49 2.99
N LEU A 121 1.69 -12.55 1.74
CA LEU A 121 1.49 -13.80 1.02
C LEU A 121 2.84 -14.46 0.70
N ASN A 122 2.86 -15.80 0.77
CA ASN A 122 3.93 -16.64 0.25
C ASN A 122 3.33 -17.91 -0.38
N PRO A 123 4.09 -18.73 -1.12
CA PRO A 123 3.57 -19.91 -1.79
C PRO A 123 2.83 -20.91 -0.87
N ALA A 124 3.33 -21.12 0.34
CA ALA A 124 2.70 -22.06 1.28
C ALA A 124 1.34 -21.55 1.76
N ARG A 125 1.24 -20.27 2.11
CA ARG A 125 -0.03 -19.62 2.48
C ARG A 125 -1.01 -19.60 1.31
N TRP A 126 -0.52 -19.35 0.10
CA TRP A 126 -1.35 -19.37 -1.08
C TRP A 126 -1.98 -20.75 -1.32
N LYS A 127 -1.18 -21.84 -1.24
CA LYS A 127 -1.69 -23.21 -1.34
C LYS A 127 -2.76 -23.51 -0.30
N LEU A 128 -2.56 -23.07 0.96
CA LEU A 128 -3.58 -23.22 2.01
C LEU A 128 -4.87 -22.46 1.66
N LEU A 129 -4.79 -21.19 1.27
CA LEU A 129 -5.96 -20.40 0.92
C LEU A 129 -6.72 -21.02 -0.27
N GLN A 130 -6.02 -21.51 -1.29
CA GLN A 130 -6.62 -22.22 -2.42
C GLN A 130 -7.36 -23.49 -1.95
N SER A 131 -6.76 -24.30 -1.08
CA SER A 131 -7.39 -25.52 -0.54
C SER A 131 -8.64 -25.24 0.28
N LEU A 132 -8.74 -24.06 0.90
CA LEU A 132 -9.92 -23.58 1.62
C LEU A 132 -10.99 -22.94 0.70
N GLY A 133 -10.75 -22.90 -0.62
CA GLY A 133 -11.71 -22.37 -1.59
C GLY A 133 -11.68 -20.84 -1.75
N PHE A 134 -10.58 -20.17 -1.36
CA PHE A 134 -10.46 -18.72 -1.42
C PHE A 134 -10.72 -18.14 -2.80
N VAL A 135 -10.22 -18.76 -3.87
CA VAL A 135 -10.38 -18.25 -5.24
C VAL A 135 -11.86 -18.13 -5.60
N LYS A 136 -12.64 -19.19 -5.35
CA LYS A 136 -14.10 -19.18 -5.61
C LYS A 136 -14.82 -18.13 -4.77
N TRP A 137 -14.45 -18.01 -3.49
CA TRP A 137 -15.00 -16.99 -2.60
C TRP A 137 -14.71 -15.57 -3.13
N LEU A 138 -13.46 -15.32 -3.51
CA LEU A 138 -13.02 -14.03 -4.06
C LEU A 138 -13.78 -13.66 -5.33
N GLU A 139 -13.88 -14.60 -6.28
CA GLU A 139 -14.59 -14.39 -7.55
C GLU A 139 -16.08 -14.10 -7.33
N ASN A 140 -16.72 -14.74 -6.35
CA ASN A 140 -18.09 -14.42 -5.96
C ASN A 140 -18.22 -12.99 -5.39
N LYS A 141 -17.26 -12.54 -4.56
CA LYS A 141 -17.24 -11.18 -4.02
C LYS A 141 -17.01 -10.12 -5.10
N ILE A 142 -16.16 -10.43 -6.07
CA ILE A 142 -15.94 -9.55 -7.25
C ILE A 142 -17.21 -9.49 -8.11
N ALA A 143 -17.81 -10.62 -8.41
CA ALA A 143 -19.06 -10.67 -9.19
C ALA A 143 -20.21 -9.93 -8.49
N ALA A 144 -20.26 -9.95 -7.17
CA ALA A 144 -21.21 -9.21 -6.36
C ALA A 144 -20.90 -7.70 -6.23
N GLY A 145 -19.78 -7.23 -6.78
CA GLY A 145 -19.34 -5.82 -6.69
C GLY A 145 -18.81 -5.39 -5.32
N GLN A 146 -18.66 -6.33 -4.37
CA GLN A 146 -18.16 -6.05 -3.02
C GLN A 146 -16.63 -5.89 -2.97
N ILE A 147 -15.91 -6.56 -3.88
CA ILE A 147 -14.47 -6.40 -4.11
C ILE A 147 -14.29 -5.93 -5.56
N GLY A 148 -13.50 -4.88 -5.77
CA GLY A 148 -13.16 -4.43 -7.11
C GLY A 148 -12.10 -5.29 -7.74
N TYR A 149 -10.94 -5.38 -7.10
CA TYR A 149 -9.74 -6.05 -7.61
C TYR A 149 -8.98 -6.73 -6.47
N THR A 150 -8.10 -7.66 -6.82
CA THR A 150 -7.27 -8.38 -5.85
C THR A 150 -5.79 -8.30 -6.17
N GLY A 151 -4.99 -8.50 -5.13
CA GLY A 151 -3.54 -8.54 -5.18
C GLY A 151 -2.96 -9.11 -3.89
N PHE A 152 -1.70 -8.87 -3.66
CA PHE A 152 -1.03 -9.34 -2.46
C PHE A 152 0.12 -8.42 -2.04
N SER A 153 0.44 -8.40 -0.75
CA SER A 153 1.69 -7.85 -0.24
C SER A 153 2.69 -8.99 -0.01
N PHE A 154 3.98 -8.70 -0.22
CA PHE A 154 5.00 -9.73 -0.36
C PHE A 154 6.31 -9.36 0.36
N HIS A 155 6.95 -10.37 1.00
CA HIS A 155 8.19 -10.22 1.76
C HIS A 155 9.08 -11.48 1.69
N ASP A 156 9.14 -12.15 0.55
CA ASP A 156 9.92 -13.37 0.37
C ASP A 156 10.87 -13.24 -0.85
N SER A 157 11.52 -14.30 -1.30
CA SER A 157 12.46 -14.30 -2.42
C SER A 157 11.80 -13.99 -3.78
N PHE A 158 12.60 -13.58 -4.76
CA PHE A 158 12.11 -13.36 -6.11
C PHE A 158 11.48 -14.62 -6.72
N GLU A 159 12.05 -15.79 -6.47
CA GLU A 159 11.56 -17.06 -6.99
C GLU A 159 10.15 -17.36 -6.44
N ALA A 160 9.92 -17.13 -5.15
CA ALA A 160 8.59 -17.24 -4.53
C ALA A 160 7.61 -16.19 -5.08
N PHE A 161 8.09 -14.98 -5.38
CA PHE A 161 7.29 -13.93 -6.02
C PHE A 161 6.81 -14.33 -7.41
N GLN A 162 7.71 -14.86 -8.22
CA GLN A 162 7.39 -15.35 -9.55
C GLN A 162 6.38 -16.51 -9.50
N GLU A 163 6.59 -17.49 -8.61
CA GLU A 163 5.64 -18.59 -8.39
C GLU A 163 4.24 -18.08 -8.07
N LEU A 164 4.11 -17.09 -7.19
CA LEU A 164 2.82 -16.51 -6.83
C LEU A 164 2.14 -15.81 -8.01
N ILE A 165 2.87 -14.99 -8.75
CA ILE A 165 2.31 -14.29 -9.91
C ILE A 165 1.80 -15.29 -10.95
N ASP A 166 2.58 -16.33 -11.24
CA ASP A 166 2.24 -17.32 -12.27
C ASP A 166 1.14 -18.30 -11.82
N SER A 167 0.86 -18.40 -10.52
CA SER A 167 -0.14 -19.33 -9.97
C SER A 167 -1.59 -18.86 -10.10
N TYR A 168 -1.83 -17.58 -10.43
CA TYR A 168 -3.18 -17.04 -10.59
C TYR A 168 -3.22 -15.87 -11.58
N ASN A 169 -3.99 -16.00 -12.65
CA ASN A 169 -4.00 -15.06 -13.77
C ASN A 169 -4.70 -13.72 -13.49
N ASN A 170 -5.53 -13.66 -12.44
CA ASN A 170 -6.36 -12.49 -12.17
C ASN A 170 -5.76 -11.55 -11.09
N TRP A 171 -4.47 -11.71 -10.72
CA TRP A 171 -3.80 -10.69 -9.92
C TRP A 171 -3.81 -9.35 -10.65
N THR A 172 -4.19 -8.29 -9.96
CA THR A 172 -4.22 -6.93 -10.49
C THR A 172 -3.03 -6.11 -10.00
N LEU A 173 -2.57 -6.38 -8.77
CA LEU A 173 -1.47 -5.63 -8.17
C LEU A 173 -0.60 -6.53 -7.28
N ALA A 174 0.66 -6.12 -7.14
CA ALA A 174 1.61 -6.65 -6.16
C ALA A 174 2.18 -5.47 -5.34
N GLN A 175 2.22 -5.64 -4.01
CA GLN A 175 2.78 -4.65 -3.09
C GLN A 175 4.10 -5.19 -2.56
N ILE A 176 5.21 -4.51 -2.85
CA ILE A 176 6.57 -4.95 -2.54
C ILE A 176 7.34 -3.86 -1.79
N GLN A 177 8.29 -4.27 -0.97
CA GLN A 177 9.32 -3.37 -0.43
C GLN A 177 10.29 -2.99 -1.54
N TYR A 178 10.58 -1.69 -1.74
CA TYR A 178 11.58 -1.25 -2.70
C TYR A 178 12.12 0.13 -2.37
N ASN A 179 13.45 0.27 -2.37
CA ASN A 179 14.18 1.53 -2.17
C ASN A 179 15.61 1.39 -2.67
N TYR A 180 16.36 2.48 -2.78
CA TYR A 180 17.70 2.49 -3.39
C TYR A 180 18.79 1.71 -2.61
N LEU A 181 18.52 1.25 -1.37
CA LEU A 181 19.44 0.34 -0.65
C LEU A 181 19.06 -1.13 -0.81
N ASP A 182 17.80 -1.42 -1.09
CA ASP A 182 17.25 -2.77 -1.08
C ASP A 182 16.85 -3.24 -2.49
N GLU A 183 17.62 -2.84 -3.52
CA GLU A 183 17.34 -3.21 -4.92
C GLU A 183 17.35 -4.72 -5.19
N ASN A 184 18.12 -5.47 -4.40
CA ASN A 184 18.28 -6.92 -4.52
C ASN A 184 17.69 -7.70 -3.33
N ILE A 185 16.86 -7.07 -2.51
CA ILE A 185 16.22 -7.68 -1.34
C ILE A 185 14.79 -8.07 -1.67
N GLN A 186 14.36 -9.26 -1.23
CA GLN A 186 13.01 -9.81 -1.47
C GLN A 186 12.70 -9.93 -2.98
N ALA A 187 11.59 -9.36 -3.45
CA ALA A 187 11.27 -9.32 -4.88
C ALA A 187 12.31 -8.49 -5.67
N GLY A 188 12.77 -7.37 -5.10
CA GLY A 188 13.78 -6.49 -5.66
C GLY A 188 13.42 -5.94 -7.04
N THR A 189 14.44 -5.44 -7.76
CA THR A 189 14.29 -4.92 -9.14
C THR A 189 13.75 -5.99 -10.08
N ARG A 190 14.23 -7.24 -9.96
CA ARG A 190 13.73 -8.36 -10.77
C ARG A 190 12.23 -8.57 -10.60
N GLY A 191 11.71 -8.49 -9.38
CA GLY A 191 10.29 -8.63 -9.08
C GLY A 191 9.46 -7.45 -9.57
N LEU A 192 9.98 -6.23 -9.43
CA LEU A 192 9.37 -5.02 -9.97
C LEU A 192 9.13 -5.14 -11.49
N GLU A 193 10.19 -5.46 -12.25
CA GLU A 193 10.14 -5.63 -13.71
C GLU A 193 9.22 -6.79 -14.11
N TYR A 194 9.29 -7.93 -13.37
CA TYR A 194 8.48 -9.11 -13.64
C TYR A 194 6.98 -8.83 -13.48
N ALA A 195 6.59 -8.22 -12.36
CA ALA A 195 5.20 -7.86 -12.12
C ALA A 195 4.67 -6.88 -13.17
N HIS A 196 5.46 -5.85 -13.52
CA HIS A 196 5.10 -4.91 -14.58
C HIS A 196 4.92 -5.59 -15.93
N LYS A 197 5.84 -6.47 -16.33
CA LYS A 197 5.74 -7.27 -17.58
C LYS A 197 4.49 -8.13 -17.64
N LYS A 198 4.03 -8.64 -16.48
CA LYS A 198 2.77 -9.39 -16.36
C LYS A 198 1.52 -8.47 -16.33
N GLY A 199 1.70 -7.17 -16.42
CA GLY A 199 0.61 -6.19 -16.41
C GLY A 199 0.04 -5.87 -15.03
N LEU A 200 0.71 -6.25 -13.95
CA LEU A 200 0.31 -5.90 -12.59
C LEU A 200 0.68 -4.44 -12.29
N ALA A 201 -0.13 -3.78 -11.49
CA ALA A 201 0.28 -2.55 -10.83
C ALA A 201 1.27 -2.89 -9.72
N VAL A 202 2.40 -2.20 -9.67
CA VAL A 202 3.37 -2.36 -8.59
C VAL A 202 3.20 -1.21 -7.60
N ILE A 203 2.90 -1.59 -6.35
CA ILE A 203 2.78 -0.67 -5.22
C ILE A 203 4.04 -0.83 -4.37
N VAL A 204 4.77 0.25 -4.19
CA VAL A 204 5.99 0.24 -3.39
C VAL A 204 5.70 0.66 -1.97
N MET A 205 6.04 -0.19 -1.01
CA MET A 205 6.10 0.12 0.43
C MET A 205 7.56 0.30 0.86
N GLU A 206 7.76 0.96 1.98
CA GLU A 206 9.08 1.27 2.55
C GLU A 206 10.04 2.05 1.62
N PRO A 207 9.56 3.06 0.87
CA PRO A 207 10.40 3.83 -0.05
C PRO A 207 11.52 4.58 0.68
N ILE A 208 11.33 4.90 1.97
CA ILE A 208 12.31 5.54 2.85
C ILE A 208 12.77 4.63 4.00
N LYS A 209 12.52 3.32 3.90
CA LYS A 209 12.94 2.29 4.87
C LYS A 209 12.55 2.63 6.32
N GLY A 210 11.29 3.07 6.52
CA GLY A 210 10.77 3.48 7.83
C GLY A 210 11.46 4.71 8.42
N GLY A 211 11.99 5.60 7.59
CA GLY A 211 12.72 6.79 7.99
C GLY A 211 14.26 6.62 8.06
N ARG A 212 14.79 5.42 7.85
CA ARG A 212 16.25 5.18 7.90
C ARG A 212 17.01 5.85 6.76
N LEU A 213 16.35 6.15 5.65
CA LEU A 213 16.96 6.78 4.47
C LEU A 213 16.92 8.31 4.50
N ILE A 214 16.51 8.92 5.61
CA ILE A 214 16.54 10.39 5.77
C ILE A 214 17.69 10.88 6.65
N THR A 215 18.41 9.96 7.30
CA THR A 215 19.60 10.26 8.10
C THR A 215 20.82 9.60 7.47
N PHE A 216 21.80 10.40 7.07
CA PHE A 216 22.98 9.90 6.38
C PHE A 216 24.26 10.06 7.20
N PRO A 217 25.26 9.15 7.05
CA PRO A 217 26.61 9.42 7.43
C PRO A 217 27.15 10.68 6.73
N GLU A 218 28.04 11.42 7.38
CA GLU A 218 28.57 12.70 6.87
C GLU A 218 29.13 12.60 5.44
N LYS A 219 29.81 11.49 5.12
CA LYS A 219 30.30 11.22 3.74
C LYS A 219 29.20 11.20 2.69
N VAL A 220 28.04 10.62 3.01
CA VAL A 220 26.89 10.58 2.09
C VAL A 220 26.24 11.95 2.00
N ALA A 221 26.11 12.66 3.13
CA ALA A 221 25.60 14.01 3.14
C ALA A 221 26.44 14.96 2.27
N GLY A 222 27.78 14.74 2.22
CA GLY A 222 28.69 15.46 1.32
C GLY A 222 28.31 15.28 -0.16
N ILE A 223 28.08 14.04 -0.60
CA ILE A 223 27.69 13.74 -1.98
C ILE A 223 26.38 14.46 -2.36
N TRP A 224 25.39 14.45 -1.46
CA TRP A 224 24.11 15.14 -1.71
C TRP A 224 24.27 16.65 -1.82
N LYS A 225 25.22 17.27 -1.07
CA LYS A 225 25.54 18.71 -1.16
C LYS A 225 26.17 19.11 -2.50
N GLU A 226 26.86 18.18 -3.17
CA GLU A 226 27.48 18.41 -4.48
C GLU A 226 26.48 18.23 -5.64
N ALA A 227 25.29 17.70 -5.38
CA ALA A 227 24.27 17.53 -6.41
C ALA A 227 23.88 18.87 -7.02
N PRO A 228 23.73 18.98 -8.36
CA PRO A 228 23.39 20.24 -9.03
C PRO A 228 22.01 20.79 -8.66
N ILE A 229 21.12 19.91 -8.15
CA ILE A 229 19.80 20.28 -7.67
C ILE A 229 19.71 19.83 -6.19
N GLN A 230 19.46 20.79 -5.31
CA GLN A 230 19.32 20.48 -3.90
C GLN A 230 17.92 19.97 -3.57
N LYS A 231 17.83 18.83 -2.91
CA LYS A 231 16.60 18.19 -2.45
C LYS A 231 16.81 17.63 -1.06
N THR A 232 15.70 17.48 -0.33
CA THR A 232 15.75 16.80 0.97
C THR A 232 16.00 15.29 0.77
N PRO A 233 16.56 14.59 1.77
CA PRO A 233 16.78 13.15 1.71
C PRO A 233 15.52 12.35 1.37
N GLN A 234 14.38 12.71 1.99
CA GLN A 234 13.10 12.07 1.72
C GLN A 234 12.62 12.32 0.29
N GLU A 235 12.81 13.53 -0.25
CA GLU A 235 12.47 13.81 -1.64
C GLU A 235 13.34 13.00 -2.61
N TRP A 236 14.65 12.90 -2.37
CA TRP A 236 15.53 12.06 -3.19
C TRP A 236 15.09 10.60 -3.18
N ALA A 237 14.79 10.02 -2.00
CA ALA A 237 14.36 8.64 -1.88
C ALA A 237 13.03 8.37 -2.62
N LEU A 238 12.04 9.24 -2.46
CA LEU A 238 10.76 9.11 -3.16
C LEU A 238 10.92 9.26 -4.67
N ARG A 239 11.69 10.26 -5.14
CA ARG A 239 11.94 10.48 -6.56
C ARG A 239 12.74 9.35 -7.21
N TRP A 240 13.65 8.73 -6.46
CA TRP A 240 14.34 7.54 -6.95
C TRP A 240 13.35 6.40 -7.27
N VAL A 241 12.43 6.12 -6.37
CA VAL A 241 11.38 5.11 -6.62
C VAL A 241 10.46 5.55 -7.77
N TRP A 242 10.05 6.81 -7.82
CA TRP A 242 9.22 7.32 -8.92
C TRP A 242 9.95 7.36 -10.26
N ASN A 243 11.28 7.31 -10.30
CA ASN A 243 12.03 7.24 -11.57
C ASN A 243 11.89 5.87 -12.27
N HIS A 244 11.35 4.86 -11.58
CA HIS A 244 11.01 3.58 -12.19
C HIS A 244 9.62 3.66 -12.82
N PRO A 245 9.50 3.53 -14.17
CA PRO A 245 8.22 3.61 -14.88
C PRO A 245 7.27 2.45 -14.51
N GLU A 246 7.80 1.33 -14.01
CA GLU A 246 7.08 0.15 -13.55
C GLU A 246 6.27 0.39 -12.29
N VAL A 247 6.67 1.37 -11.46
CA VAL A 247 6.00 1.69 -10.20
C VAL A 247 4.70 2.44 -10.48
N SER A 248 3.59 1.92 -10.01
CA SER A 248 2.27 2.57 -10.13
C SER A 248 1.99 3.53 -8.97
N VAL A 249 2.31 3.14 -7.74
CA VAL A 249 2.08 3.94 -6.52
C VAL A 249 3.24 3.77 -5.56
N VAL A 250 3.67 4.85 -4.94
CA VAL A 250 4.58 4.82 -3.79
C VAL A 250 3.78 5.11 -2.52
N LEU A 251 3.73 4.15 -1.59
CA LEU A 251 3.06 4.34 -0.31
C LEU A 251 3.96 5.06 0.67
N SER A 252 3.49 6.14 1.25
CA SER A 252 4.13 6.78 2.38
C SER A 252 3.25 6.71 3.63
N GLY A 253 3.82 6.16 4.71
CA GLY A 253 3.28 6.31 6.06
C GLY A 253 3.73 7.65 6.63
N MET A 254 2.79 8.48 7.04
CA MET A 254 3.03 9.83 7.52
C MET A 254 2.41 10.01 8.90
N SER A 255 3.15 10.61 9.82
CA SER A 255 2.74 10.76 11.23
C SER A 255 2.49 12.21 11.61
N THR A 256 2.79 13.16 10.72
CA THR A 256 2.55 14.60 10.93
C THR A 256 1.98 15.24 9.69
N MET A 257 1.25 16.34 9.85
CA MET A 257 0.73 17.11 8.72
C MET A 257 1.84 17.68 7.83
N GLU A 258 2.97 18.05 8.42
CA GLU A 258 4.14 18.53 7.67
C GLU A 258 4.62 17.47 6.67
N GLN A 259 4.77 16.20 7.11
CA GLN A 259 5.15 15.11 6.23
C GLN A 259 4.12 14.89 5.10
N VAL A 260 2.83 15.07 5.38
CA VAL A 260 1.79 14.96 4.35
C VAL A 260 1.94 16.08 3.32
N ALA A 261 2.09 17.32 3.77
CA ALA A 261 2.21 18.48 2.89
C ALA A 261 3.48 18.39 2.02
N GLU A 262 4.62 18.00 2.60
CA GLU A 262 5.88 17.80 1.88
C GLU A 262 5.76 16.70 0.82
N ASN A 263 5.26 15.51 1.21
CA ASN A 263 5.16 14.39 0.27
C ASN A 263 4.18 14.66 -0.88
N VAL A 264 3.09 15.37 -0.59
CA VAL A 264 2.15 15.85 -1.64
C VAL A 264 2.88 16.80 -2.59
N GLY A 265 3.64 17.77 -2.06
CA GLY A 265 4.44 18.70 -2.87
C GLY A 265 5.49 17.97 -3.72
N PHE A 266 6.17 16.95 -3.19
CA PHE A 266 7.15 16.16 -3.96
C PHE A 266 6.51 15.38 -5.11
N ALA A 267 5.22 15.04 -5.02
CA ALA A 267 4.47 14.29 -6.03
C ALA A 267 3.84 15.18 -7.12
N GLU A 268 4.06 16.48 -7.06
CA GLU A 268 3.69 17.44 -8.10
C GLU A 268 4.78 17.55 -9.17
#